data_1382c573dd8a822a262667ec6f3c32ed
#
_entry.id   1382c573dd8a822a262667ec6f3c32ed
#
_cell.length_a   1.000
_cell.length_b   1.000
_cell.length_c   1.000
_cell.angle_alpha   90.00
_cell.angle_beta   90.00
_cell.angle_gamma   90.00
#
_symmetry.space_group_name_H-M   'P 1'
#
loop_
_entity.id
_entity.type
_entity.pdbx_description
1 polymer ?
#
loop_
_entity_poly.entity_id
_entity_poly.type
_entity_poly.pdbx_seq_one_letter_code
_entity_poly.pdbx_strand_id
1 'polypeptide(L)'
;MMLANPATKYVPFAPFARDFSERTWPSRRITKAPIWMSTDLRDGNQALIEPMSVERKVRFFEQLVKIGFKEIEVGFPSASQTDFDFVRKLIDEKRIPDDVTIIVLTQSREDLISRTVEAAAGAKQAIVHMYNACAPAFRKVVFNMSKDEIKNIATTGTRLIKQYTSQRPETKWSYEYSPEVFSTTEPEFALEVSNAVADVWQPTPDHKMVLNLPATIEATTPNLYADQIEWMHKNLARRDSIVLSVHPHNDRGTAVAAAEFAVMAGADRIEGCLFGSGERTGNVDLVTLALNLYTQGVHPGLDFSDIDEVRRCAEYCNQLPVHPRHPYAGDLVFTAFSGSHQDAIKKGFALQKADAVWEVPYLPIDPADLGRSYDAVIRVNSQSGKGGVSYLLEQEHGLVLPRRLQIEFSRAIQRVTDETGREVTADDVHTIFNREYLEQKAPWKLIRHRIDGDPSAGEGQHFSIEAELEFNGERRIVRGKGDGAISAFVAALDVPVRIMDYHEHAIGTGTGTRAASYVELRVGESATGFGVGIDRDIVTASFQAVLSAVNRHINSGAVTAEQEAAEAV
;
A
#
# COMPACT_ATOMS: atom_id res chain seq x y z
N MET A 1 -21.01 27.92 7.04
CA MET A 1 -20.88 28.32 5.63
C MET A 1 -19.47 28.83 5.40
N MET A 2 -18.81 28.41 4.32
CA MET A 2 -17.47 28.90 3.97
C MET A 2 -17.53 30.40 3.65
N LEU A 3 -16.47 31.15 4.02
CA LEU A 3 -16.37 32.57 3.72
C LEU A 3 -16.17 32.79 2.21
N ALA A 4 -16.85 33.74 1.63
CA ALA A 4 -16.64 34.13 0.23
C ALA A 4 -15.23 34.74 0.00
N ASN A 5 -14.69 35.42 1.00
CA ASN A 5 -13.33 35.95 0.99
C ASN A 5 -12.57 35.41 2.22
N PRO A 6 -11.84 34.27 2.10
CA PRO A 6 -11.11 33.69 3.22
C PRO A 6 -9.94 34.56 3.69
N ALA A 7 -9.39 35.44 2.84
CA ALA A 7 -8.26 36.32 3.20
C ALA A 7 -8.60 37.30 4.33
N THR A 8 -9.88 37.54 4.63
CA THR A 8 -10.30 38.34 5.78
C THR A 8 -10.09 37.67 7.13
N LYS A 9 -9.88 36.35 7.12
CA LYS A 9 -9.71 35.53 8.32
C LYS A 9 -8.36 34.79 8.36
N TYR A 10 -7.86 34.34 7.20
CA TYR A 10 -6.66 33.52 7.09
C TYR A 10 -5.59 34.31 6.34
N VAL A 11 -4.52 34.62 7.04
CA VAL A 11 -3.34 35.30 6.45
C VAL A 11 -2.22 34.29 6.30
N PRO A 12 -1.64 34.14 5.09
CA PRO A 12 -0.49 33.25 4.89
C PRO A 12 0.67 33.67 5.81
N PHE A 13 1.29 32.70 6.46
CA PHE A 13 2.52 32.96 7.18
C PHE A 13 3.67 33.13 6.17
N ALA A 14 4.36 34.26 6.24
CA ALA A 14 5.54 34.57 5.45
C ALA A 14 6.76 34.60 6.40
N PRO A 15 7.61 33.56 6.40
CA PRO A 15 8.76 33.48 7.31
C PRO A 15 9.78 34.58 7.04
N PHE A 16 9.86 35.05 5.81
CA PHE A 16 10.79 36.12 5.39
C PHE A 16 10.03 37.33 4.82
N ALA A 17 10.52 38.51 5.12
CA ALA A 17 9.92 39.78 4.63
C ALA A 17 10.06 39.97 3.11
N ARG A 18 10.93 39.25 2.47
CA ARG A 18 11.16 39.19 1.01
C ARG A 18 11.38 37.75 0.60
N ASP A 19 11.23 37.45 -0.69
CA ASP A 19 11.57 36.17 -1.25
C ASP A 19 12.98 35.75 -0.83
N PHE A 20 13.14 34.52 -0.37
CA PHE A 20 14.45 33.96 -0.02
C PHE A 20 15.21 33.66 -1.31
N SER A 21 15.92 34.69 -1.83
CA SER A 21 16.63 34.64 -3.12
C SER A 21 17.89 33.77 -3.08
N GLU A 22 18.38 33.41 -1.88
CA GLU A 22 19.62 32.64 -1.69
C GLU A 22 19.37 31.14 -1.54
N ARG A 23 18.17 30.65 -1.88
CA ARG A 23 17.86 29.22 -1.78
C ARG A 23 18.72 28.41 -2.75
N THR A 24 19.29 27.33 -2.25
CA THR A 24 20.08 26.38 -3.04
C THR A 24 19.49 24.96 -3.02
N TRP A 25 18.62 24.68 -2.05
CA TRP A 25 18.05 23.37 -1.82
C TRP A 25 17.29 22.78 -3.03
N PRO A 26 16.56 23.53 -3.89
CA PRO A 26 15.82 22.94 -5.00
C PRO A 26 16.69 22.21 -6.03
N SER A 27 17.98 22.56 -6.10
CA SER A 27 18.94 21.91 -7.01
C SER A 27 19.66 20.73 -6.40
N ARG A 28 19.44 20.44 -5.11
CA ARG A 28 20.06 19.32 -4.41
C ARG A 28 19.26 18.03 -4.59
N ARG A 29 19.93 16.91 -4.38
CA ARG A 29 19.32 15.56 -4.34
C ARG A 29 19.70 14.88 -3.04
N ILE A 30 18.78 14.08 -2.54
CA ILE A 30 19.08 13.21 -1.40
C ILE A 30 19.87 12.01 -1.93
N THR A 31 21.11 11.85 -1.47
CA THR A 31 22.04 10.79 -1.91
C THR A 31 22.35 9.77 -0.83
N LYS A 32 21.91 10.04 0.40
CA LYS A 32 22.01 9.14 1.57
C LYS A 32 20.78 9.31 2.44
N ALA A 33 20.40 8.25 3.16
CA ALA A 33 19.32 8.33 4.12
C ALA A 33 19.63 9.36 5.24
N PRO A 34 18.62 10.10 5.71
CA PRO A 34 18.74 10.85 6.95
C PRO A 34 18.84 9.90 8.16
N ILE A 35 19.14 10.45 9.33
CA ILE A 35 18.90 9.75 10.60
C ILE A 35 17.39 9.67 10.79
N TRP A 36 16.90 8.47 11.11
CA TRP A 36 15.48 8.24 11.37
C TRP A 36 15.20 8.19 12.86
N MET A 37 14.25 8.97 13.32
CA MET A 37 13.75 8.90 14.68
C MET A 37 12.25 8.58 14.65
N SER A 38 11.86 7.48 15.33
CA SER A 38 10.45 7.16 15.53
C SER A 38 9.93 7.85 16.80
N THR A 39 8.84 8.59 16.67
CA THR A 39 8.08 9.12 17.81
C THR A 39 6.73 8.40 18.00
N ASP A 40 6.56 7.21 17.44
CA ASP A 40 5.33 6.41 17.55
C ASP A 40 4.89 6.19 19.00
N LEU A 41 5.84 5.94 19.90
CA LEU A 41 5.58 5.60 21.31
C LEU A 41 5.37 6.82 22.20
N ARG A 42 5.60 8.04 21.68
CA ARG A 42 5.32 9.30 22.39
C ARG A 42 4.23 10.09 21.67
N ASP A 43 4.54 10.77 20.57
CA ASP A 43 3.58 11.64 19.85
C ASP A 43 2.50 10.84 19.13
N GLY A 44 2.88 9.72 18.53
CA GLY A 44 1.94 8.76 17.95
C GLY A 44 0.96 8.18 18.98
N ASN A 45 1.47 7.84 20.19
CA ASN A 45 0.66 7.31 21.28
C ASN A 45 -0.22 8.38 21.95
N GLN A 46 0.28 9.61 22.05
CA GLN A 46 -0.41 10.70 22.75
C GLN A 46 -1.78 11.02 22.14
N ALA A 47 -1.93 10.83 20.84
CA ALA A 47 -3.14 11.16 20.08
C ALA A 47 -4.14 10.00 19.98
N LEU A 48 -3.85 8.84 20.54
CA LEU A 48 -4.74 7.67 20.49
C LEU A 48 -5.93 7.84 21.44
N ILE A 49 -7.11 7.41 21.01
CA ILE A 49 -8.32 7.36 21.84
C ILE A 49 -8.06 6.45 23.05
N GLU A 50 -7.39 5.32 22.83
CA GLU A 50 -6.91 4.40 23.86
C GLU A 50 -5.37 4.34 23.81
N PRO A 51 -4.66 5.13 24.63
CA PRO A 51 -3.22 5.07 24.68
C PRO A 51 -2.71 3.64 24.92
N MET A 52 -1.55 3.32 24.37
CA MET A 52 -0.99 1.97 24.45
C MET A 52 -0.71 1.57 25.91
N SER A 53 -1.08 0.33 26.26
CA SER A 53 -0.56 -0.32 27.47
C SER A 53 0.95 -0.55 27.36
N VAL A 54 1.59 -0.84 28.49
CA VAL A 54 3.03 -1.16 28.53
C VAL A 54 3.36 -2.32 27.59
N GLU A 55 2.51 -3.36 27.52
CA GLU A 55 2.70 -4.52 26.65
C GLU A 55 2.65 -4.15 25.16
N ARG A 56 1.69 -3.29 24.77
CA ARG A 56 1.59 -2.79 23.37
C ARG A 56 2.80 -1.92 23.03
N LYS A 57 3.26 -1.06 23.96
CA LYS A 57 4.47 -0.26 23.78
C LYS A 57 5.72 -1.12 23.61
N VAL A 58 5.90 -2.18 24.42
CA VAL A 58 7.01 -3.13 24.28
C VAL A 58 7.00 -3.79 22.91
N ARG A 59 5.84 -4.31 22.48
CA ARG A 59 5.69 -4.94 21.16
C ARG A 59 6.04 -3.97 20.03
N PHE A 60 5.59 -2.73 20.14
CA PHE A 60 5.87 -1.74 19.09
C PHE A 60 7.35 -1.33 19.10
N PHE A 61 7.96 -1.16 20.28
CA PHE A 61 9.39 -0.90 20.41
C PHE A 61 10.23 -2.00 19.73
N GLU A 62 9.91 -3.27 19.99
CA GLU A 62 10.60 -4.41 19.38
C GLU A 62 10.44 -4.43 17.86
N GLN A 63 9.27 -4.05 17.35
CA GLN A 63 9.04 -3.91 15.90
C GLN A 63 9.85 -2.76 15.29
N LEU A 64 9.94 -1.61 15.97
CA LEU A 64 10.76 -0.48 15.51
C LEU A 64 12.25 -0.86 15.47
N VAL A 65 12.74 -1.57 16.49
CA VAL A 65 14.11 -2.10 16.50
C VAL A 65 14.34 -3.09 15.36
N LYS A 66 13.38 -4.00 15.10
CA LYS A 66 13.44 -4.98 14.01
C LYS A 66 13.49 -4.30 12.64
N ILE A 67 12.73 -3.23 12.42
CA ILE A 67 12.77 -2.41 11.20
C ILE A 67 14.14 -1.76 11.01
N GLY A 68 14.86 -1.46 12.09
CA GLY A 68 16.21 -0.88 12.04
C GLY A 68 16.33 0.53 12.60
N PHE A 69 15.31 1.07 13.28
CA PHE A 69 15.40 2.36 13.93
C PHE A 69 16.50 2.35 15.01
N LYS A 70 17.31 3.41 15.02
CA LYS A 70 18.41 3.59 16.00
C LYS A 70 18.12 4.69 17.01
N GLU A 71 17.15 5.54 16.76
CA GLU A 71 16.65 6.56 17.67
C GLU A 71 15.13 6.40 17.81
N ILE A 72 14.66 6.17 19.04
CA ILE A 72 13.25 5.89 19.35
C ILE A 72 12.82 6.73 20.55
N GLU A 73 11.85 7.62 20.36
CA GLU A 73 11.26 8.40 21.43
C GLU A 73 10.20 7.56 22.15
N VAL A 74 10.52 7.15 23.38
CA VAL A 74 9.78 6.11 24.10
C VAL A 74 8.66 6.65 24.99
N GLY A 75 8.63 7.94 25.27
CA GLY A 75 7.53 8.52 26.04
C GLY A 75 7.86 9.83 26.74
N PHE A 76 6.89 10.26 27.57
CA PHE A 76 6.98 11.43 28.44
C PHE A 76 6.87 10.99 29.92
N PRO A 77 7.95 10.42 30.49
CA PRO A 77 7.90 9.70 31.78
C PRO A 77 7.52 10.59 32.98
N SER A 78 7.72 11.90 32.87
CA SER A 78 7.30 12.83 33.92
C SER A 78 5.81 13.19 33.86
N ALA A 79 5.14 12.98 32.72
CA ALA A 79 3.71 13.25 32.57
C ALA A 79 2.82 12.03 32.87
N SER A 80 3.33 10.81 32.73
CA SER A 80 2.56 9.57 32.85
C SER A 80 3.34 8.50 33.61
N GLN A 81 2.68 7.84 34.59
CA GLN A 81 3.26 6.69 35.29
C GLN A 81 3.46 5.51 34.33
N THR A 82 2.54 5.30 33.39
CA THR A 82 2.67 4.26 32.35
C THR A 82 3.92 4.46 31.52
N ASP A 83 4.24 5.69 31.14
CA ASP A 83 5.45 5.99 30.39
C ASP A 83 6.71 5.81 31.24
N PHE A 84 6.66 6.21 32.50
CA PHE A 84 7.77 5.96 33.45
C PHE A 84 8.05 4.46 33.61
N ASP A 85 7.01 3.67 33.86
CA ASP A 85 7.12 2.22 34.05
C ASP A 85 7.60 1.53 32.77
N PHE A 86 7.14 2.00 31.59
CA PHE A 86 7.59 1.48 30.31
C PHE A 86 9.09 1.74 30.08
N VAL A 87 9.57 2.97 30.32
CA VAL A 87 11.00 3.31 30.19
C VAL A 87 11.83 2.46 31.13
N ARG A 88 11.42 2.34 32.40
CA ARG A 88 12.10 1.46 33.35
C ARG A 88 12.10 0.01 32.91
N LYS A 89 10.98 -0.51 32.42
CA LYS A 89 10.88 -1.89 31.92
C LYS A 89 11.88 -2.15 30.80
N LEU A 90 12.02 -1.22 29.82
CA LEU A 90 12.99 -1.36 28.74
C LEU A 90 14.43 -1.47 29.28
N ILE A 91 14.77 -0.67 30.27
CA ILE A 91 16.13 -0.62 30.89
C ILE A 91 16.37 -1.83 31.79
N ASP A 92 15.48 -2.08 32.75
CA ASP A 92 15.65 -3.09 33.78
C ASP A 92 15.63 -4.52 33.21
N GLU A 93 14.82 -4.75 32.15
CA GLU A 93 14.78 -6.02 31.42
C GLU A 93 15.79 -6.10 30.26
N LYS A 94 16.66 -5.09 30.10
CA LYS A 94 17.70 -5.02 29.06
C LYS A 94 17.16 -5.23 27.63
N ARG A 95 16.01 -4.60 27.30
CA ARG A 95 15.37 -4.74 25.99
C ARG A 95 15.94 -3.80 24.94
N ILE A 96 16.79 -2.84 25.32
CA ILE A 96 17.37 -1.85 24.42
C ILE A 96 18.67 -2.41 23.85
N PRO A 97 18.75 -2.61 22.51
CA PRO A 97 20.01 -2.99 21.88
C PRO A 97 21.10 -1.94 22.06
N ASP A 98 22.35 -2.38 22.06
CA ASP A 98 23.51 -1.52 22.31
C ASP A 98 23.68 -0.35 21.35
N ASP A 99 23.13 -0.47 20.13
CA ASP A 99 23.19 0.50 19.07
C ASP A 99 21.91 1.34 18.91
N VAL A 100 20.96 1.19 19.85
CA VAL A 100 19.71 1.96 19.91
C VAL A 100 19.79 2.99 21.03
N THR A 101 19.42 4.23 20.71
CA THR A 101 19.30 5.34 21.66
C THR A 101 17.83 5.59 21.96
N ILE A 102 17.44 5.54 23.22
CA ILE A 102 16.10 5.96 23.65
C ILE A 102 16.06 7.47 23.86
N ILE A 103 14.91 8.07 23.55
CA ILE A 103 14.65 9.50 23.72
C ILE A 103 13.48 9.66 24.68
N VAL A 104 13.60 10.57 25.64
CA VAL A 104 12.56 10.87 26.65
C VAL A 104 12.25 12.36 26.65
N LEU A 105 10.95 12.69 26.53
CA LEU A 105 10.47 14.06 26.44
C LEU A 105 10.34 14.69 27.83
N THR A 106 10.62 15.99 27.91
CA THR A 106 10.33 16.81 29.12
C THR A 106 10.02 18.26 28.75
N GLN A 107 9.23 18.92 29.59
CA GLN A 107 9.08 20.38 29.58
C GLN A 107 10.22 21.03 30.37
N SER A 108 10.44 22.34 30.16
CA SER A 108 11.44 23.12 30.89
C SER A 108 10.97 23.47 32.33
N ARG A 109 10.78 22.43 33.14
CA ARG A 109 10.44 22.52 34.58
C ARG A 109 11.29 21.56 35.38
N GLU A 110 11.82 22.01 36.50
CA GLU A 110 12.82 21.26 37.31
C GLU A 110 12.29 19.91 37.76
N ASP A 111 11.07 19.86 38.32
CA ASP A 111 10.40 18.66 38.80
C ASP A 111 10.24 17.61 37.68
N LEU A 112 9.84 18.06 36.48
CA LEU A 112 9.67 17.17 35.32
C LEU A 112 11.02 16.70 34.74
N ILE A 113 12.00 17.59 34.67
CA ILE A 113 13.37 17.27 34.21
C ILE A 113 14.00 16.21 35.14
N SER A 114 13.95 16.41 36.46
CA SER A 114 14.50 15.48 37.44
C SER A 114 13.89 14.08 37.26
N ARG A 115 12.54 13.98 37.19
CA ARG A 115 11.84 12.71 37.01
C ARG A 115 12.15 12.04 35.67
N THR A 116 12.30 12.83 34.59
CA THR A 116 12.65 12.33 33.26
C THR A 116 14.06 11.72 33.26
N VAL A 117 15.04 12.40 33.83
CA VAL A 117 16.41 11.87 33.98
C VAL A 117 16.42 10.61 34.84
N GLU A 118 15.68 10.59 35.97
CA GLU A 118 15.52 9.40 36.80
C GLU A 118 14.97 8.21 35.99
N ALA A 119 13.94 8.41 35.18
CA ALA A 119 13.33 7.35 34.40
C ALA A 119 14.31 6.70 33.39
N ALA A 120 15.19 7.50 32.76
CA ALA A 120 16.12 7.02 31.74
C ALA A 120 17.50 6.63 32.25
N ALA A 121 17.80 6.89 33.54
CA ALA A 121 19.09 6.54 34.15
C ALA A 121 19.32 5.02 34.16
N GLY A 122 20.56 4.60 33.81
CA GLY A 122 20.94 3.20 33.63
C GLY A 122 20.76 2.67 32.20
N ALA A 123 20.18 3.43 31.30
CA ALA A 123 20.27 3.15 29.86
C ALA A 123 21.73 3.32 29.40
N LYS A 124 22.18 2.50 28.43
CA LYS A 124 23.53 2.65 27.86
C LYS A 124 23.72 4.02 27.22
N GLN A 125 22.73 4.48 26.49
CA GLN A 125 22.67 5.82 25.89
C GLN A 125 21.24 6.34 25.87
N ALA A 126 21.06 7.63 26.14
CA ALA A 126 19.77 8.28 26.13
C ALA A 126 19.87 9.76 25.71
N ILE A 127 18.83 10.26 25.06
CA ILE A 127 18.64 11.67 24.75
C ILE A 127 17.52 12.22 25.65
N VAL A 128 17.78 13.34 26.32
CA VAL A 128 16.71 14.13 26.97
C VAL A 128 16.23 15.17 25.97
N HIS A 129 14.99 15.03 25.53
CA HIS A 129 14.34 15.95 24.58
C HIS A 129 13.53 17.00 25.37
N MET A 130 13.96 18.25 25.30
CA MET A 130 13.25 19.36 25.95
C MET A 130 12.64 20.29 24.93
N TYR A 131 11.45 20.78 25.21
CA TYR A 131 10.76 21.75 24.37
C TYR A 131 10.17 22.91 25.16
N ASN A 132 10.05 24.06 24.52
CA ASN A 132 9.16 25.15 24.92
C ASN A 132 8.71 25.94 23.71
N ALA A 133 7.45 26.41 23.73
CA ALA A 133 6.88 27.12 22.59
C ALA A 133 7.45 28.54 22.42
N CYS A 134 7.82 28.87 21.16
CA CYS A 134 8.48 30.12 20.81
C CYS A 134 7.63 31.06 19.96
N ALA A 135 6.56 30.59 19.34
CA ALA A 135 5.75 31.35 18.40
C ALA A 135 5.05 32.58 19.01
N PRO A 136 4.84 33.67 18.23
CA PRO A 136 4.20 34.90 18.72
C PRO A 136 2.85 34.69 19.37
N ALA A 137 2.02 33.81 18.81
CA ALA A 137 0.71 33.48 19.38
C ALA A 137 0.81 32.90 20.80
N PHE A 138 1.78 31.99 21.03
CA PHE A 138 2.01 31.38 22.34
C PHE A 138 2.59 32.40 23.34
N ARG A 139 3.56 33.21 22.91
CA ARG A 139 4.09 34.28 23.75
C ARG A 139 3.00 35.24 24.22
N LYS A 140 2.11 35.64 23.31
CA LYS A 140 1.03 36.59 23.60
C LYS A 140 -0.17 36.00 24.34
N VAL A 141 -0.65 34.82 23.87
CA VAL A 141 -1.95 34.29 24.33
C VAL A 141 -1.81 33.30 25.48
N VAL A 142 -0.76 32.44 25.43
CA VAL A 142 -0.62 31.34 26.40
C VAL A 142 0.23 31.78 27.59
N PHE A 143 1.41 32.36 27.34
CA PHE A 143 2.36 32.68 28.38
C PHE A 143 2.28 34.12 28.85
N ASN A 144 1.86 35.05 28.01
CA ASN A 144 1.96 36.48 28.23
C ASN A 144 3.39 36.93 28.60
N MET A 145 4.39 36.45 27.82
CA MET A 145 5.82 36.62 28.04
C MET A 145 6.50 37.28 26.84
N SER A 146 7.57 38.02 27.15
CA SER A 146 8.51 38.58 26.17
C SER A 146 9.39 37.50 25.54
N LYS A 147 10.10 37.84 24.45
CA LYS A 147 11.12 36.99 23.82
C LYS A 147 12.24 36.59 24.80
N ASP A 148 12.70 37.53 25.64
CA ASP A 148 13.77 37.27 26.60
C ASP A 148 13.31 36.29 27.71
N GLU A 149 12.09 36.39 28.17
CA GLU A 149 11.53 35.46 29.15
C GLU A 149 11.41 34.04 28.57
N ILE A 150 10.95 33.89 27.32
CA ILE A 150 10.89 32.60 26.62
C ILE A 150 12.27 32.01 26.40
N LYS A 151 13.27 32.81 25.99
CA LYS A 151 14.67 32.40 25.87
C LYS A 151 15.23 31.95 27.21
N ASN A 152 14.89 32.66 28.31
CA ASN A 152 15.33 32.29 29.66
C ASN A 152 14.73 30.95 30.11
N ILE A 153 13.48 30.61 29.77
CA ILE A 153 12.88 29.27 30.00
C ILE A 153 13.77 28.20 29.34
N ALA A 154 14.12 28.36 28.07
CA ALA A 154 14.93 27.42 27.31
C ALA A 154 16.31 27.22 27.93
N THR A 155 17.03 28.31 28.20
CA THR A 155 18.39 28.25 28.77
C THR A 155 18.43 27.75 30.22
N THR A 156 17.40 28.04 31.01
CA THR A 156 17.28 27.53 32.38
C THR A 156 17.03 26.03 32.38
N GLY A 157 16.09 25.52 31.57
CA GLY A 157 15.86 24.10 31.42
C GLY A 157 17.09 23.35 30.93
N THR A 158 17.83 23.92 29.96
CA THR A 158 19.09 23.32 29.48
C THR A 158 20.14 23.19 30.61
N ARG A 159 20.29 24.22 31.47
CA ARG A 159 21.20 24.14 32.62
C ARG A 159 20.78 23.04 33.58
N LEU A 160 19.49 22.93 33.89
CA LEU A 160 18.96 21.89 34.76
C LEU A 160 19.20 20.48 34.19
N ILE A 161 18.92 20.27 32.89
CA ILE A 161 19.20 18.97 32.24
C ILE A 161 20.69 18.65 32.33
N LYS A 162 21.56 19.60 32.01
CA LYS A 162 23.02 19.41 32.15
C LYS A 162 23.44 19.06 33.57
N GLN A 163 22.83 19.70 34.57
CA GLN A 163 23.08 19.42 35.98
C GLN A 163 22.62 18.00 36.39
N TYR A 164 21.38 17.62 36.08
CA TYR A 164 20.82 16.32 36.47
C TYR A 164 21.49 15.16 35.75
N THR A 165 21.77 15.29 34.43
CA THR A 165 22.46 14.25 33.65
C THR A 165 23.92 14.06 34.12
N SER A 166 24.62 15.13 34.57
CA SER A 166 25.98 15.01 35.11
C SER A 166 26.04 14.20 36.41
N GLN A 167 24.95 14.08 37.14
CA GLN A 167 24.82 13.27 38.35
C GLN A 167 24.56 11.78 38.08
N ARG A 168 24.38 11.39 36.82
CA ARG A 168 24.06 10.04 36.37
C ARG A 168 25.05 9.56 35.29
N PRO A 169 26.32 9.39 35.66
CA PRO A 169 27.41 9.08 34.71
C PRO A 169 27.33 7.66 34.13
N GLU A 170 26.47 6.79 34.68
CA GLU A 170 26.21 5.44 34.18
C GLU A 170 25.52 5.42 32.80
N THR A 171 24.95 6.54 32.40
CA THR A 171 24.29 6.69 31.08
C THR A 171 25.06 7.68 30.22
N LYS A 172 25.30 7.33 28.96
CA LYS A 172 25.82 8.29 27.97
C LYS A 172 24.67 9.20 27.52
N TRP A 173 24.66 10.41 28.08
CA TRP A 173 23.62 11.39 27.79
C TRP A 173 23.91 12.21 26.55
N SER A 174 22.85 12.46 25.75
CA SER A 174 22.80 13.51 24.74
C SER A 174 21.58 14.40 24.97
N TYR A 175 21.51 15.50 24.29
CA TYR A 175 20.49 16.52 24.49
C TYR A 175 19.82 16.89 23.19
N GLU A 176 18.52 17.04 23.24
CA GLU A 176 17.69 17.52 22.16
C GLU A 176 16.86 18.72 22.62
N TYR A 177 16.82 19.77 21.80
CA TYR A 177 16.00 20.94 22.04
C TYR A 177 15.08 21.22 20.87
N SER A 178 13.79 21.48 21.18
CA SER A 178 12.78 21.94 20.23
C SER A 178 12.27 23.33 20.60
N PRO A 179 12.53 24.37 19.79
CA PRO A 179 11.74 25.60 19.82
C PRO A 179 10.36 25.31 19.22
N GLU A 180 9.46 24.82 20.07
CA GLU A 180 8.13 24.34 19.66
C GLU A 180 7.38 25.42 18.89
N VAL A 181 6.57 25.01 17.89
CA VAL A 181 5.89 25.87 16.93
C VAL A 181 6.88 26.69 16.07
N PHE A 182 8.05 26.11 15.76
CA PHE A 182 9.07 26.74 14.92
C PHE A 182 8.48 27.23 13.59
N SER A 183 7.59 26.46 12.96
CA SER A 183 7.01 26.79 11.65
C SER A 183 6.31 28.16 11.59
N THR A 184 5.89 28.73 12.72
CA THR A 184 5.31 30.08 12.82
C THR A 184 6.07 31.03 13.75
N THR A 185 7.28 30.63 14.14
CA THR A 185 8.19 31.50 14.91
C THR A 185 9.03 32.34 13.93
N GLU A 186 9.34 33.58 14.32
CA GLU A 186 10.25 34.43 13.54
C GLU A 186 11.61 33.73 13.43
N PRO A 187 12.18 33.55 12.22
CA PRO A 187 13.43 32.82 12.03
C PRO A 187 14.60 33.35 12.89
N GLU A 188 14.71 34.66 13.01
CA GLU A 188 15.75 35.33 13.79
C GLU A 188 15.64 35.00 15.29
N PHE A 189 14.40 34.93 15.80
CA PHE A 189 14.18 34.58 17.21
C PHE A 189 14.39 33.09 17.46
N ALA A 190 13.97 32.22 16.54
CA ALA A 190 14.27 30.79 16.61
C ALA A 190 15.79 30.53 16.63
N LEU A 191 16.54 31.25 15.79
CA LEU A 191 18.01 31.20 15.75
C LEU A 191 18.63 31.68 17.06
N GLU A 192 18.16 32.81 17.58
CA GLU A 192 18.65 33.39 18.84
C GLU A 192 18.49 32.41 20.02
N VAL A 193 17.29 31.83 20.17
CA VAL A 193 17.02 30.85 21.23
C VAL A 193 17.87 29.61 21.07
N SER A 194 17.96 29.07 19.83
CA SER A 194 18.72 27.86 19.53
C SER A 194 20.22 28.04 19.82
N ASN A 195 20.81 29.18 19.43
CA ASN A 195 22.20 29.48 19.73
C ASN A 195 22.42 29.66 21.25
N ALA A 196 21.50 30.32 21.96
CA ALA A 196 21.59 30.48 23.42
C ALA A 196 21.53 29.14 24.16
N VAL A 197 20.71 28.21 23.72
CA VAL A 197 20.63 26.82 24.22
C VAL A 197 21.94 26.08 23.94
N ALA A 198 22.46 26.16 22.71
CA ALA A 198 23.74 25.56 22.33
C ALA A 198 24.91 26.13 23.14
N ASP A 199 24.89 27.40 23.47
CA ASP A 199 25.92 28.04 24.33
C ASP A 199 25.88 27.56 25.77
N VAL A 200 24.73 27.16 26.29
CA VAL A 200 24.61 26.53 27.63
C VAL A 200 25.05 25.06 27.58
N TRP A 201 24.58 24.31 26.61
CA TRP A 201 24.90 22.88 26.48
C TRP A 201 26.35 22.65 26.09
N GLN A 202 26.89 23.47 25.19
CA GLN A 202 28.24 23.41 24.60
C GLN A 202 28.51 22.11 23.84
N PRO A 203 27.73 21.81 22.78
CA PRO A 203 27.99 20.66 21.96
C PRO A 203 29.32 20.78 21.22
N THR A 204 29.89 19.62 20.87
CA THR A 204 31.11 19.51 20.07
C THR A 204 30.85 18.61 18.85
N PRO A 205 31.70 18.63 17.81
CA PRO A 205 31.55 17.71 16.68
C PRO A 205 31.52 16.22 17.07
N ASP A 206 32.22 15.85 18.16
CA ASP A 206 32.27 14.48 18.68
C ASP A 206 31.11 14.16 19.64
N HIS A 207 30.48 15.20 20.20
CA HIS A 207 29.33 15.07 21.12
C HIS A 207 28.26 16.10 20.75
N LYS A 208 27.56 15.82 19.68
CA LYS A 208 26.55 16.70 19.10
C LYS A 208 25.30 16.78 19.98
N MET A 209 24.63 17.93 19.94
CA MET A 209 23.24 18.04 20.35
C MET A 209 22.32 17.92 19.15
N VAL A 210 21.07 17.59 19.39
CA VAL A 210 20.01 17.65 18.39
C VAL A 210 19.26 18.97 18.57
N LEU A 211 19.07 19.67 17.44
CA LEU A 211 18.15 20.81 17.35
C LEU A 211 17.01 20.39 16.43
N ASN A 212 15.85 20.19 17.00
CA ASN A 212 14.65 19.83 16.23
C ASN A 212 13.84 21.10 15.92
N LEU A 213 13.49 21.29 14.68
CA LEU A 213 12.72 22.43 14.16
C LEU A 213 11.33 21.96 13.72
N PRO A 214 10.35 21.84 14.65
CA PRO A 214 9.09 21.21 14.33
C PRO A 214 8.15 22.12 13.54
N ALA A 215 7.53 21.57 12.49
CA ALA A 215 6.29 22.10 11.98
C ALA A 215 5.13 21.57 12.82
N THR A 216 5.08 22.02 14.08
CA THR A 216 4.06 21.63 15.08
C THR A 216 2.65 21.80 14.52
N ILE A 217 2.46 22.79 13.66
CA ILE A 217 1.32 22.97 12.76
C ILE A 217 1.93 23.19 11.37
N GLU A 218 1.41 22.49 10.38
CA GLU A 218 1.78 22.72 8.99
C GLU A 218 1.17 24.03 8.48
N ALA A 219 1.78 25.15 8.89
CA ALA A 219 1.26 26.49 8.69
C ALA A 219 1.51 27.08 7.31
N THR A 220 2.46 26.51 6.56
CA THR A 220 2.91 27.05 5.27
C THR A 220 3.15 25.91 4.26
N THR A 221 3.51 26.28 3.02
CA THR A 221 3.84 25.30 1.98
C THR A 221 5.21 24.65 2.22
N PRO A 222 5.45 23.41 1.74
CA PRO A 222 6.70 22.67 1.94
C PRO A 222 7.96 23.45 1.54
N ASN A 223 7.89 24.21 0.44
CA ASN A 223 9.01 25.00 -0.03
C ASN A 223 9.40 26.13 0.94
N LEU A 224 8.43 26.78 1.58
CA LEU A 224 8.71 27.83 2.57
C LEU A 224 9.27 27.24 3.86
N TYR A 225 8.81 26.06 4.26
CA TYR A 225 9.42 25.33 5.38
C TYR A 225 10.88 24.94 5.07
N ALA A 226 11.16 24.45 3.87
CA ALA A 226 12.52 24.16 3.43
C ALA A 226 13.42 25.42 3.42
N ASP A 227 12.88 26.57 3.00
CA ASP A 227 13.59 27.86 3.08
C ASP A 227 13.97 28.21 4.54
N GLN A 228 13.06 28.00 5.51
CA GLN A 228 13.36 28.19 6.92
C GLN A 228 14.47 27.24 7.40
N ILE A 229 14.44 25.98 7.00
CA ILE A 229 15.46 24.99 7.35
C ILE A 229 16.82 25.35 6.73
N GLU A 230 16.86 25.73 5.45
CA GLU A 230 18.11 26.15 4.80
C GLU A 230 18.68 27.41 5.44
N TRP A 231 17.81 28.36 5.80
CA TRP A 231 18.24 29.57 6.50
C TRP A 231 18.82 29.25 7.87
N MET A 232 18.19 28.40 8.67
CA MET A 232 18.71 27.92 9.95
C MET A 232 20.03 27.17 9.75
N HIS A 233 20.09 26.25 8.79
CA HIS A 233 21.30 25.50 8.45
C HIS A 233 22.52 26.43 8.19
N LYS A 234 22.29 27.53 7.49
CA LYS A 234 23.36 28.51 7.14
C LYS A 234 23.76 29.41 8.28
N ASN A 235 22.87 29.71 9.24
CA ASN A 235 23.09 30.76 10.25
C ASN A 235 23.38 30.22 11.66
N LEU A 236 23.19 28.91 11.94
CA LEU A 236 23.50 28.31 13.24
C LEU A 236 25.01 28.43 13.54
N ALA A 237 25.36 29.03 14.70
CA ALA A 237 26.73 29.31 15.08
C ALA A 237 27.60 28.05 15.25
N ARG A 238 27.03 26.92 15.67
CA ARG A 238 27.71 25.63 15.94
C ARG A 238 27.18 24.52 15.04
N ARG A 239 26.95 24.82 13.77
CA ARG A 239 26.27 23.89 12.84
C ARG A 239 26.94 22.49 12.75
N ASP A 240 28.25 22.41 12.82
CA ASP A 240 29.04 21.17 12.80
C ASP A 240 28.83 20.29 14.05
N SER A 241 28.42 20.91 15.15
CA SER A 241 28.18 20.30 16.46
C SER A 241 26.68 20.04 16.72
N ILE A 242 25.82 20.25 15.71
CA ILE A 242 24.37 20.11 15.77
C ILE A 242 23.90 19.08 14.75
N VAL A 243 23.09 18.13 15.21
CA VAL A 243 22.19 17.33 14.35
C VAL A 243 20.93 18.15 14.14
N LEU A 244 20.74 18.67 12.93
CA LEU A 244 19.54 19.44 12.57
C LEU A 244 18.40 18.49 12.23
N SER A 245 17.39 18.43 13.10
CA SER A 245 16.24 17.57 12.97
C SER A 245 15.00 18.34 12.54
N VAL A 246 14.08 17.64 11.87
CA VAL A 246 12.78 18.15 11.48
C VAL A 246 11.68 17.21 11.90
N HIS A 247 10.54 17.78 12.33
CA HIS A 247 9.37 17.05 12.81
C HIS A 247 8.09 17.68 12.22
N PRO A 248 7.76 17.38 10.97
CA PRO A 248 6.58 17.93 10.35
C PRO A 248 5.32 17.14 10.70
N HIS A 249 4.25 17.88 11.09
CA HIS A 249 2.88 17.37 11.08
C HIS A 249 2.25 17.49 9.70
N ASN A 250 1.09 16.84 9.51
CA ASN A 250 0.47 16.62 8.20
C ASN A 250 -0.87 17.39 8.03
N ASP A 251 -1.02 18.55 8.66
CA ASP A 251 -2.29 19.31 8.69
C ASP A 251 -2.79 19.69 7.29
N ARG A 252 -1.88 19.86 6.33
CA ARG A 252 -2.16 20.22 4.94
C ARG A 252 -2.07 19.02 3.98
N GLY A 253 -1.68 17.84 4.49
CA GLY A 253 -1.42 16.65 3.67
C GLY A 253 -0.11 16.70 2.89
N THR A 254 0.87 17.55 3.30
CA THR A 254 2.13 17.74 2.57
C THR A 254 3.38 17.46 3.40
N ALA A 255 3.25 16.82 4.56
CA ALA A 255 4.35 16.54 5.48
C ALA A 255 5.50 15.74 4.83
N VAL A 256 5.19 14.76 3.99
CA VAL A 256 6.20 13.97 3.25
C VAL A 256 7.05 14.89 2.37
N ALA A 257 6.43 15.74 1.56
CA ALA A 257 7.15 16.72 0.74
C ALA A 257 7.94 17.73 1.59
N ALA A 258 7.39 18.17 2.73
CA ALA A 258 8.07 19.07 3.64
C ALA A 258 9.34 18.43 4.22
N ALA A 259 9.30 17.14 4.61
CA ALA A 259 10.46 16.42 5.12
C ALA A 259 11.53 16.19 4.03
N GLU A 260 11.13 15.75 2.83
CA GLU A 260 12.06 15.57 1.70
C GLU A 260 12.78 16.88 1.37
N PHE A 261 12.05 17.98 1.25
CA PHE A 261 12.64 19.29 0.95
C PHE A 261 13.51 19.81 2.11
N ALA A 262 13.13 19.51 3.36
CA ALA A 262 13.96 19.87 4.51
C ALA A 262 15.31 19.13 4.51
N VAL A 263 15.36 17.85 4.12
CA VAL A 263 16.63 17.12 3.95
C VAL A 263 17.46 17.73 2.82
N MET A 264 16.84 18.06 1.68
CA MET A 264 17.52 18.80 0.61
C MET A 264 18.04 20.16 1.10
N ALA A 265 17.33 20.82 2.02
CA ALA A 265 17.69 22.09 2.64
C ALA A 265 18.78 21.99 3.72
N GLY A 266 19.18 20.78 4.12
CA GLY A 266 20.29 20.55 5.04
C GLY A 266 19.92 19.96 6.40
N ALA A 267 18.70 19.45 6.56
CA ALA A 267 18.36 18.65 7.73
C ALA A 267 19.12 17.31 7.70
N ASP A 268 19.57 16.87 8.88
CA ASP A 268 20.32 15.63 9.07
C ASP A 268 19.40 14.46 9.53
N ARG A 269 18.30 14.79 10.20
CA ARG A 269 17.40 13.84 10.86
C ARG A 269 15.93 14.16 10.58
N ILE A 270 15.09 13.12 10.51
CA ILE A 270 13.63 13.25 10.42
C ILE A 270 13.01 12.49 11.60
N GLU A 271 12.08 13.14 12.27
CA GLU A 271 11.19 12.58 13.29
C GLU A 271 9.80 12.37 12.71
N GLY A 272 9.22 11.22 12.98
CA GLY A 272 7.88 10.89 12.49
C GLY A 272 7.35 9.58 13.03
N CYS A 273 6.25 9.12 12.46
CA CYS A 273 5.61 7.87 12.87
C CYS A 273 5.41 6.93 11.69
N LEU A 274 5.36 5.64 11.95
CA LEU A 274 4.92 4.66 10.96
C LEU A 274 3.47 4.99 10.55
N PHE A 275 3.23 5.02 9.25
CA PHE A 275 1.91 5.30 8.65
C PHE A 275 1.32 6.66 9.04
N GLY A 276 2.14 7.59 9.53
CA GLY A 276 1.73 8.95 9.83
C GLY A 276 0.84 9.12 11.05
N SER A 277 0.94 8.23 12.05
CA SER A 277 0.19 8.36 13.31
C SER A 277 0.55 9.63 14.07
N GLY A 278 -0.37 10.18 14.87
CA GLY A 278 -0.10 11.33 15.76
C GLY A 278 -1.22 12.35 15.85
N GLU A 279 -0.92 13.47 16.48
CA GLU A 279 -1.87 14.56 16.75
C GLU A 279 -2.55 15.09 15.49
N ARG A 280 -3.84 15.39 15.59
CA ARG A 280 -4.71 15.94 14.52
C ARG A 280 -4.74 15.04 13.28
N THR A 281 -3.95 15.38 12.24
CA THR A 281 -3.82 14.64 10.99
C THR A 281 -2.60 13.71 10.98
N GLY A 282 -1.85 13.68 12.08
CA GLY A 282 -0.67 12.86 12.29
C GLY A 282 0.66 13.54 11.99
N ASN A 283 1.72 12.80 12.24
CA ASN A 283 3.10 13.15 11.92
C ASN A 283 3.44 12.80 10.46
N VAL A 284 4.60 13.19 10.01
CA VAL A 284 5.12 12.70 8.73
C VAL A 284 5.25 11.17 8.75
N ASP A 285 4.85 10.56 7.65
CA ASP A 285 4.87 9.11 7.48
C ASP A 285 6.26 8.60 7.10
N LEU A 286 6.92 7.89 8.04
CA LEU A 286 8.26 7.35 7.85
C LEU A 286 8.31 6.18 6.86
N VAL A 287 7.22 5.42 6.72
CA VAL A 287 7.13 4.33 5.72
C VAL A 287 7.18 4.91 4.31
N THR A 288 6.33 5.90 4.05
CA THR A 288 6.30 6.57 2.73
C THR A 288 7.64 7.24 2.42
N LEU A 289 8.25 7.96 3.37
CA LEU A 289 9.56 8.61 3.16
C LEU A 289 10.67 7.61 2.85
N ALA A 290 10.77 6.53 3.61
CA ALA A 290 11.80 5.51 3.41
C ALA A 290 11.67 4.84 2.04
N LEU A 291 10.44 4.50 1.62
CA LEU A 291 10.19 3.87 0.34
C LEU A 291 10.29 4.84 -0.85
N ASN A 292 10.02 6.13 -0.65
CA ASN A 292 10.33 7.17 -1.63
C ASN A 292 11.84 7.22 -1.91
N LEU A 293 12.69 7.15 -0.88
CA LEU A 293 14.13 7.08 -1.06
C LEU A 293 14.55 5.80 -1.78
N TYR A 294 14.00 4.66 -1.37
CA TYR A 294 14.30 3.36 -1.96
C TYR A 294 14.01 3.36 -3.47
N THR A 295 12.86 3.88 -3.89
CA THR A 295 12.48 3.98 -5.31
C THR A 295 13.29 5.02 -6.10
N GLN A 296 14.08 5.85 -5.43
CA GLN A 296 15.07 6.74 -6.05
C GLN A 296 16.51 6.18 -6.01
N GLY A 297 16.66 4.91 -5.62
CA GLY A 297 17.95 4.24 -5.57
C GLY A 297 18.79 4.57 -4.32
N VAL A 298 18.17 5.12 -3.29
CA VAL A 298 18.83 5.42 -2.00
C VAL A 298 18.31 4.45 -0.94
N HIS A 299 19.19 3.56 -0.46
CA HIS A 299 18.81 2.61 0.59
C HIS A 299 18.48 3.37 1.89
N PRO A 300 17.26 3.21 2.45
CA PRO A 300 16.83 3.97 3.61
C PRO A 300 17.51 3.55 4.93
N GLY A 301 18.13 2.37 4.98
CA GLY A 301 18.65 1.79 6.22
C GLY A 301 17.55 1.23 7.14
N LEU A 302 16.31 1.20 6.67
CA LEU A 302 15.16 0.59 7.32
C LEU A 302 14.67 -0.58 6.47
N ASP A 303 14.18 -1.63 7.09
CA ASP A 303 13.70 -2.86 6.45
C ASP A 303 12.17 -2.93 6.47
N PHE A 304 11.57 -2.85 5.28
CA PHE A 304 10.13 -3.01 5.05
C PHE A 304 9.84 -4.22 4.15
N SER A 305 10.74 -5.20 4.10
CA SER A 305 10.57 -6.40 3.27
C SER A 305 9.39 -7.31 3.67
N ASP A 306 8.79 -7.09 4.83
CA ASP A 306 7.48 -7.62 5.24
C ASP A 306 6.60 -6.46 5.73
N ILE A 307 6.14 -5.65 4.77
CA ILE A 307 5.36 -4.45 5.08
C ILE A 307 4.01 -4.80 5.75
N ASP A 308 3.47 -5.98 5.48
CA ASP A 308 2.20 -6.43 6.08
C ASP A 308 2.36 -6.78 7.56
N GLU A 309 3.51 -7.34 7.99
CA GLU A 309 3.80 -7.52 9.42
C GLU A 309 3.93 -6.17 10.13
N VAL A 310 4.67 -5.22 9.54
CA VAL A 310 4.80 -3.86 10.07
C VAL A 310 3.44 -3.19 10.22
N ARG A 311 2.60 -3.26 9.20
CA ARG A 311 1.25 -2.71 9.21
C ARG A 311 0.39 -3.35 10.30
N ARG A 312 0.32 -4.68 10.36
CA ARG A 312 -0.46 -5.40 11.40
C ARG A 312 -0.01 -5.06 12.81
N CYS A 313 1.31 -4.90 13.01
CA CYS A 313 1.83 -4.50 14.31
C CYS A 313 1.39 -3.08 14.68
N ALA A 314 1.50 -2.12 13.76
CA ALA A 314 1.06 -0.75 13.97
C ALA A 314 -0.45 -0.66 14.21
N GLU A 315 -1.28 -1.34 13.40
CA GLU A 315 -2.74 -1.39 13.59
C GLU A 315 -3.14 -1.99 14.94
N TYR A 316 -2.46 -3.07 15.35
CA TYR A 316 -2.71 -3.69 16.65
C TYR A 316 -2.32 -2.76 17.80
N CYS A 317 -1.17 -2.08 17.72
CA CYS A 317 -0.70 -1.21 18.80
C CYS A 317 -1.49 0.10 18.88
N ASN A 318 -1.79 0.72 17.74
CA ASN A 318 -2.54 1.98 17.65
C ASN A 318 -4.05 1.79 17.78
N GLN A 319 -4.59 0.59 17.52
CA GLN A 319 -6.03 0.32 17.41
C GLN A 319 -6.71 1.19 16.34
N LEU A 320 -5.96 1.55 15.31
CA LEU A 320 -6.42 2.30 14.14
C LEU A 320 -5.98 1.60 12.87
N PRO A 321 -6.86 1.47 11.86
CA PRO A 321 -6.50 0.83 10.60
C PRO A 321 -5.63 1.76 9.73
N VAL A 322 -4.70 1.18 9.01
CA VAL A 322 -3.99 1.88 7.93
C VAL A 322 -4.92 2.02 6.72
N HIS A 323 -4.93 3.20 6.11
CA HIS A 323 -5.84 3.46 5.00
C HIS A 323 -5.58 2.52 3.81
N PRO A 324 -6.62 1.92 3.18
CA PRO A 324 -6.42 0.96 2.07
C PRO A 324 -5.67 1.53 0.85
N ARG A 325 -5.58 2.84 0.71
CA ARG A 325 -4.78 3.53 -0.32
C ARG A 325 -3.56 4.24 0.25
N HIS A 326 -3.08 3.79 1.43
CA HIS A 326 -1.83 4.30 1.98
C HIS A 326 -0.67 3.98 1.02
N PRO A 327 0.22 4.93 0.70
CA PRO A 327 1.35 4.68 -0.21
C PRO A 327 2.13 3.42 0.20
N TYR A 328 2.43 2.56 -0.77
CA TYR A 328 3.15 1.29 -0.63
C TYR A 328 2.50 0.23 0.28
N ALA A 329 1.77 0.59 1.32
CA ALA A 329 1.30 -0.32 2.37
C ALA A 329 -0.17 -0.69 2.27
N GLY A 330 -1.00 0.13 1.63
CA GLY A 330 -2.44 -0.10 1.54
C GLY A 330 -2.81 -1.33 0.70
N ASP A 331 -3.96 -1.94 0.97
CA ASP A 331 -4.42 -3.14 0.25
C ASP A 331 -4.71 -2.89 -1.25
N LEU A 332 -4.97 -1.63 -1.63
CA LEU A 332 -5.37 -1.27 -2.99
C LEU A 332 -4.24 -0.64 -3.83
N VAL A 333 -3.03 -0.46 -3.26
CA VAL A 333 -1.98 0.32 -3.93
C VAL A 333 -1.30 -0.42 -5.08
N PHE A 334 -1.32 -1.75 -5.06
CA PHE A 334 -0.82 -2.58 -6.15
C PHE A 334 -1.94 -3.13 -7.03
N THR A 335 -3.19 -2.70 -6.81
CA THR A 335 -4.36 -3.18 -7.53
C THR A 335 -4.60 -2.38 -8.80
N ALA A 336 -4.79 -3.06 -9.93
CA ALA A 336 -5.22 -2.46 -11.18
C ALA A 336 -6.62 -2.96 -11.56
N PHE A 337 -7.58 -2.05 -11.72
CA PHE A 337 -8.96 -2.38 -12.12
C PHE A 337 -9.19 -2.21 -13.62
N SER A 338 -8.45 -1.33 -14.28
CA SER A 338 -8.53 -1.13 -15.73
C SER A 338 -7.85 -2.28 -16.47
N GLY A 339 -8.55 -2.90 -17.43
CA GLY A 339 -8.00 -4.00 -18.22
C GLY A 339 -6.76 -3.64 -19.05
N SER A 340 -6.65 -2.37 -19.49
CA SER A 340 -5.45 -1.90 -20.18
C SER A 340 -4.25 -1.81 -19.25
N HIS A 341 -4.46 -1.41 -17.98
CA HIS A 341 -3.40 -1.39 -16.97
C HIS A 341 -2.95 -2.80 -16.61
N GLN A 342 -3.89 -3.73 -16.40
CA GLN A 342 -3.60 -5.13 -16.11
C GLN A 342 -2.79 -5.79 -17.24
N ASP A 343 -3.17 -5.57 -18.50
CA ASP A 343 -2.43 -6.09 -19.67
C ASP A 343 -1.01 -5.51 -19.75
N ALA A 344 -0.85 -4.21 -19.46
CA ALA A 344 0.46 -3.56 -19.45
C ALA A 344 1.35 -4.10 -18.33
N ILE A 345 0.82 -4.29 -17.13
CA ILE A 345 1.54 -4.86 -15.98
C ILE A 345 1.95 -6.30 -16.28
N LYS A 346 1.03 -7.14 -16.79
CA LYS A 346 1.35 -8.53 -17.20
C LYS A 346 2.52 -8.57 -18.20
N LYS A 347 2.49 -7.71 -19.22
CA LYS A 347 3.57 -7.62 -20.22
C LYS A 347 4.86 -7.10 -19.59
N GLY A 348 4.78 -6.13 -18.67
CA GLY A 348 5.91 -5.61 -17.93
C GLY A 348 6.62 -6.72 -17.14
N PHE A 349 5.90 -7.48 -16.34
CA PHE A 349 6.46 -8.62 -15.59
C PHE A 349 7.08 -9.69 -16.51
N ALA A 350 6.45 -10.00 -17.64
CA ALA A 350 6.97 -10.98 -18.58
C ALA A 350 8.32 -10.57 -19.23
N LEU A 351 8.61 -9.27 -19.29
CA LEU A 351 9.84 -8.71 -19.85
C LEU A 351 10.87 -8.33 -18.77
N GLN A 352 10.46 -8.14 -17.51
CA GLN A 352 11.32 -7.76 -16.41
C GLN A 352 12.32 -8.89 -16.11
N LYS A 353 13.60 -8.55 -16.08
CA LYS A 353 14.67 -9.47 -15.69
C LYS A 353 15.11 -9.16 -14.25
N ALA A 354 15.55 -10.17 -13.52
CA ALA A 354 15.95 -10.05 -12.11
C ALA A 354 17.02 -8.97 -11.86
N ASP A 355 17.96 -8.80 -12.78
CA ASP A 355 19.09 -7.87 -12.64
C ASP A 355 18.89 -6.56 -13.45
N ALA A 356 17.70 -6.30 -13.98
CA ALA A 356 17.41 -5.11 -14.75
C ALA A 356 16.79 -3.99 -13.89
N VAL A 357 16.93 -2.76 -14.34
CA VAL A 357 16.19 -1.63 -13.78
C VAL A 357 14.69 -1.94 -13.81
N TRP A 358 13.97 -1.56 -12.75
CA TRP A 358 12.54 -1.76 -12.66
C TRP A 358 11.78 -0.88 -13.67
N GLU A 359 11.05 -1.53 -14.59
CA GLU A 359 10.32 -0.84 -15.66
C GLU A 359 8.88 -1.37 -15.84
N VAL A 360 8.33 -2.05 -14.81
CA VAL A 360 6.95 -2.54 -14.90
C VAL A 360 5.98 -1.36 -14.85
N PRO A 361 5.14 -1.19 -15.91
CA PRO A 361 4.20 -0.08 -15.99
C PRO A 361 3.26 -0.01 -14.79
N TYR A 362 2.92 1.20 -14.32
CA TYR A 362 1.99 1.48 -13.22
C TYR A 362 2.42 1.01 -11.83
N LEU A 363 3.54 0.32 -11.68
CA LEU A 363 4.07 -0.12 -10.39
C LEU A 363 5.35 0.67 -10.07
N PRO A 364 5.32 1.61 -9.12
CA PRO A 364 6.48 2.44 -8.77
C PRO A 364 7.57 1.66 -8.03
N ILE A 365 7.26 0.48 -7.52
CA ILE A 365 8.15 -0.43 -6.79
C ILE A 365 7.78 -1.87 -7.13
N ASP A 366 8.75 -2.78 -7.05
CA ASP A 366 8.47 -4.23 -7.08
C ASP A 366 7.74 -4.63 -5.80
N PRO A 367 6.51 -5.18 -5.89
CA PRO A 367 5.81 -5.70 -4.71
C PRO A 367 6.61 -6.75 -3.94
N ALA A 368 7.45 -7.53 -4.61
CA ALA A 368 8.29 -8.55 -3.98
C ALA A 368 9.29 -7.97 -2.98
N ASP A 369 9.79 -6.75 -3.19
CA ASP A 369 10.68 -6.05 -2.26
C ASP A 369 10.00 -5.74 -0.92
N LEU A 370 8.67 -5.74 -0.89
CA LEU A 370 7.83 -5.48 0.29
C LEU A 370 7.20 -6.76 0.87
N GLY A 371 7.62 -7.94 0.40
CA GLY A 371 7.04 -9.22 0.81
C GLY A 371 5.64 -9.48 0.24
N ARG A 372 5.26 -8.78 -0.82
CA ARG A 372 3.97 -8.92 -1.50
C ARG A 372 4.15 -9.55 -2.87
N SER A 373 3.10 -10.18 -3.38
CA SER A 373 3.04 -10.67 -4.76
C SER A 373 2.02 -9.85 -5.57
N TYR A 374 2.24 -9.79 -6.87
CA TYR A 374 1.26 -9.17 -7.77
C TYR A 374 0.00 -10.03 -7.92
N ASP A 375 0.11 -11.36 -7.79
CA ASP A 375 -1.01 -12.30 -7.93
C ASP A 375 -2.12 -12.06 -6.89
N ALA A 376 -1.77 -11.55 -5.70
CA ALA A 376 -2.75 -11.17 -4.68
C ALA A 376 -3.49 -9.85 -4.97
N VAL A 377 -3.18 -9.20 -6.11
CA VAL A 377 -3.53 -7.78 -6.34
C VAL A 377 -4.53 -7.60 -7.48
N ILE A 378 -4.76 -8.63 -8.33
CA ILE A 378 -5.75 -8.53 -9.41
C ILE A 378 -7.14 -8.72 -8.83
N ARG A 379 -7.88 -7.62 -8.76
CA ARG A 379 -9.28 -7.59 -8.35
C ARG A 379 -10.15 -7.20 -9.55
N VAL A 380 -11.32 -7.81 -9.62
CA VAL A 380 -12.27 -7.59 -10.72
C VAL A 380 -13.51 -6.88 -10.18
N ASN A 381 -13.84 -5.74 -10.78
CA ASN A 381 -15.08 -5.01 -10.51
C ASN A 381 -15.73 -4.56 -11.84
N SER A 382 -16.80 -3.79 -11.79
CA SER A 382 -17.52 -3.29 -12.96
C SER A 382 -16.67 -2.47 -13.95
N GLN A 383 -15.52 -1.94 -13.51
CA GLN A 383 -14.55 -1.21 -14.33
C GLN A 383 -13.42 -2.08 -14.87
N SER A 384 -13.38 -3.37 -14.49
CA SER A 384 -12.35 -4.30 -14.93
C SER A 384 -12.65 -4.79 -16.33
N GLY A 385 -11.70 -4.61 -17.24
CA GLY A 385 -11.82 -5.10 -18.61
C GLY A 385 -11.56 -6.62 -18.71
N LYS A 386 -11.80 -7.15 -19.93
CA LYS A 386 -11.62 -8.57 -20.29
C LYS A 386 -10.26 -9.18 -19.94
N GLY A 387 -9.20 -8.37 -19.85
CA GLY A 387 -7.84 -8.83 -19.55
C GLY A 387 -7.66 -9.39 -18.15
N GLY A 388 -8.26 -8.74 -17.14
CA GLY A 388 -8.14 -9.19 -15.74
C GLY A 388 -8.87 -10.49 -15.45
N VAL A 389 -10.08 -10.62 -16.00
CA VAL A 389 -10.91 -11.84 -15.85
C VAL A 389 -10.21 -13.06 -16.47
N SER A 390 -9.68 -12.89 -17.69
CA SER A 390 -8.99 -13.97 -18.41
C SER A 390 -7.69 -14.37 -17.74
N TYR A 391 -6.96 -13.41 -17.18
CA TYR A 391 -5.73 -13.67 -16.44
C TYR A 391 -5.97 -14.54 -15.19
N LEU A 392 -7.01 -14.24 -14.41
CA LEU A 392 -7.33 -15.03 -13.22
C LEU A 392 -7.65 -16.49 -13.57
N LEU A 393 -8.47 -16.72 -14.61
CA LEU A 393 -8.79 -18.08 -15.08
C LEU A 393 -7.55 -18.82 -15.62
N GLU A 394 -6.64 -18.11 -16.31
CA GLU A 394 -5.40 -18.70 -16.82
C GLU A 394 -4.46 -19.10 -15.68
N GLN A 395 -4.20 -18.21 -14.72
CA GLN A 395 -3.23 -18.45 -13.65
C GLN A 395 -3.69 -19.46 -12.61
N GLU A 396 -4.95 -19.38 -12.18
CA GLU A 396 -5.44 -20.20 -11.07
C GLU A 396 -6.08 -21.50 -11.53
N HIS A 397 -6.65 -21.54 -12.73
CA HIS A 397 -7.38 -22.70 -13.24
C HIS A 397 -6.83 -23.28 -14.55
N GLY A 398 -5.79 -22.67 -15.12
CA GLY A 398 -5.14 -23.10 -16.35
C GLY A 398 -6.04 -22.98 -17.59
N LEU A 399 -7.04 -22.09 -17.56
CA LEU A 399 -8.01 -21.89 -18.64
C LEU A 399 -7.61 -20.74 -19.56
N VAL A 400 -7.03 -21.06 -20.70
CA VAL A 400 -6.59 -20.07 -21.72
C VAL A 400 -7.74 -19.80 -22.68
N LEU A 401 -8.52 -18.75 -22.43
CA LEU A 401 -9.70 -18.44 -23.22
C LEU A 401 -9.35 -17.82 -24.57
N PRO A 402 -10.00 -18.25 -25.68
CA PRO A 402 -9.92 -17.56 -26.98
C PRO A 402 -10.40 -16.10 -26.89
N ARG A 403 -9.84 -15.22 -27.71
CA ARG A 403 -10.08 -13.75 -27.65
C ARG A 403 -11.57 -13.36 -27.66
N ARG A 404 -12.38 -14.03 -28.48
CA ARG A 404 -13.81 -13.75 -28.58
C ARG A 404 -14.57 -14.22 -27.35
N LEU A 405 -14.19 -15.38 -26.78
CA LEU A 405 -14.75 -15.88 -25.53
C LEU A 405 -14.39 -14.96 -24.34
N GLN A 406 -13.17 -14.40 -24.31
CA GLN A 406 -12.80 -13.39 -23.31
C GLN A 406 -13.76 -12.18 -23.32
N ILE A 407 -14.17 -11.74 -24.51
CA ILE A 407 -15.12 -10.63 -24.67
C ILE A 407 -16.52 -11.03 -24.20
N GLU A 408 -16.98 -12.24 -24.57
CA GLU A 408 -18.29 -12.74 -24.16
C GLU A 408 -18.36 -12.93 -22.64
N PHE A 409 -17.35 -13.57 -22.07
CA PHE A 409 -17.31 -13.85 -20.63
C PHE A 409 -17.17 -12.59 -19.78
N SER A 410 -16.40 -11.58 -20.22
CA SER A 410 -16.33 -10.31 -19.50
C SER A 410 -17.70 -9.62 -19.39
N ARG A 411 -18.61 -9.80 -20.35
CA ARG A 411 -19.98 -9.28 -20.25
C ARG A 411 -20.80 -10.03 -19.21
N ALA A 412 -20.57 -11.34 -19.04
CA ALA A 412 -21.21 -12.12 -17.98
C ALA A 412 -20.76 -11.67 -16.58
N ILE A 413 -19.46 -11.45 -16.40
CA ILE A 413 -18.92 -10.88 -15.16
C ILE A 413 -19.48 -9.49 -14.91
N GLN A 414 -19.51 -8.63 -15.93
CA GLN A 414 -20.02 -7.27 -15.78
C GLN A 414 -21.48 -7.24 -15.31
N ARG A 415 -22.34 -8.10 -15.86
CA ARG A 415 -23.73 -8.23 -15.37
C ARG A 415 -23.79 -8.51 -13.88
N VAL A 416 -23.00 -9.48 -13.40
CA VAL A 416 -22.98 -9.85 -11.97
C VAL A 416 -22.45 -8.72 -11.09
N THR A 417 -21.39 -8.02 -11.54
CA THR A 417 -20.83 -6.90 -10.77
C THR A 417 -21.74 -5.68 -10.76
N ASP A 418 -22.44 -5.41 -11.87
CA ASP A 418 -23.41 -4.30 -11.96
C ASP A 418 -24.65 -4.57 -11.08
N GLU A 419 -25.13 -5.83 -11.03
CA GLU A 419 -26.27 -6.23 -10.21
C GLU A 419 -25.94 -6.23 -8.71
N THR A 420 -24.72 -6.66 -8.34
CA THR A 420 -24.34 -6.82 -6.94
C THR A 420 -23.65 -5.61 -6.35
N GLY A 421 -23.04 -4.75 -7.18
CA GLY A 421 -22.18 -3.63 -6.78
C GLY A 421 -20.89 -4.08 -6.05
N ARG A 422 -20.59 -5.39 -6.05
CA ARG A 422 -19.45 -5.97 -5.34
C ARG A 422 -18.31 -6.28 -6.27
N GLU A 423 -17.13 -6.28 -5.71
CA GLU A 423 -15.94 -6.86 -6.32
C GLU A 423 -16.09 -8.39 -6.38
N VAL A 424 -15.61 -9.03 -7.44
CA VAL A 424 -15.56 -10.48 -7.59
C VAL A 424 -14.14 -10.98 -7.37
N THR A 425 -14.01 -12.04 -6.60
CA THR A 425 -12.74 -12.73 -6.35
C THR A 425 -12.42 -13.70 -7.51
N ALA A 426 -11.21 -14.27 -7.50
CA ALA A 426 -10.85 -15.32 -8.46
C ALA A 426 -11.80 -16.53 -8.39
N ASP A 427 -12.16 -16.95 -7.19
CA ASP A 427 -13.13 -18.05 -6.97
C ASP A 427 -14.52 -17.69 -7.50
N ASP A 428 -14.96 -16.44 -7.34
CA ASP A 428 -16.23 -15.98 -7.90
C ASP A 428 -16.18 -15.99 -9.44
N VAL A 429 -15.08 -15.55 -10.04
CA VAL A 429 -14.86 -15.58 -11.50
C VAL A 429 -14.96 -17.02 -12.02
N HIS A 430 -14.30 -17.98 -11.36
CA HIS A 430 -14.36 -19.38 -11.73
C HIS A 430 -15.77 -19.98 -11.55
N THR A 431 -16.44 -19.63 -10.45
CA THR A 431 -17.83 -20.04 -10.19
C THR A 431 -18.79 -19.53 -11.26
N ILE A 432 -18.66 -18.24 -11.66
CA ILE A 432 -19.46 -17.66 -12.73
C ILE A 432 -19.14 -18.35 -14.07
N PHE A 433 -17.86 -18.65 -14.34
CA PHE A 433 -17.46 -19.36 -15.56
C PHE A 433 -18.07 -20.75 -15.62
N ASN A 434 -18.03 -21.52 -14.54
CA ASN A 434 -18.62 -22.84 -14.45
C ASN A 434 -20.13 -22.78 -14.71
N ARG A 435 -20.84 -21.89 -14.04
CA ARG A 435 -22.28 -21.70 -14.20
C ARG A 435 -22.64 -21.31 -15.65
N GLU A 436 -21.88 -20.40 -16.25
CA GLU A 436 -22.17 -19.87 -17.59
C GLU A 436 -21.91 -20.91 -18.69
N TYR A 437 -20.87 -21.76 -18.54
CA TYR A 437 -20.44 -22.65 -19.61
C TYR A 437 -20.43 -24.14 -19.27
N LEU A 438 -19.97 -24.56 -18.11
CA LEU A 438 -19.74 -25.98 -17.81
C LEU A 438 -20.95 -26.68 -17.17
N GLU A 439 -21.81 -25.93 -16.53
CA GLU A 439 -23.04 -26.45 -15.89
C GLU A 439 -24.25 -26.47 -16.84
N GLN A 440 -24.07 -26.07 -18.08
CA GLN A 440 -25.10 -26.05 -19.12
C GLN A 440 -25.35 -27.47 -19.66
N LYS A 441 -25.93 -28.34 -18.81
CA LYS A 441 -26.12 -29.78 -19.06
C LYS A 441 -27.57 -30.16 -19.39
N ALA A 442 -28.44 -29.21 -19.64
CA ALA A 442 -29.83 -29.37 -20.06
C ALA A 442 -30.18 -28.31 -21.12
N PRO A 443 -31.08 -28.62 -22.07
CA PRO A 443 -31.82 -29.87 -22.20
C PRO A 443 -31.01 -31.08 -22.73
N TRP A 444 -29.87 -30.82 -23.42
CA TRP A 444 -29.03 -31.88 -23.96
C TRP A 444 -27.88 -32.26 -23.02
N LYS A 445 -27.65 -33.59 -22.87
CA LYS A 445 -26.53 -34.12 -22.10
C LYS A 445 -25.92 -35.34 -22.82
N LEU A 446 -24.60 -35.37 -22.91
CA LEU A 446 -23.85 -36.51 -23.43
C LEU A 446 -23.76 -37.62 -22.37
N ILE A 447 -24.19 -38.84 -22.74
CA ILE A 447 -24.07 -40.02 -21.86
C ILE A 447 -22.87 -40.86 -22.27
N ARG A 448 -22.77 -41.22 -23.54
CA ARG A 448 -21.61 -41.93 -24.12
C ARG A 448 -21.57 -41.76 -25.63
N HIS A 449 -20.43 -42.03 -26.23
CA HIS A 449 -20.26 -42.02 -27.68
C HIS A 449 -19.33 -43.13 -28.15
N ARG A 450 -19.42 -43.46 -29.42
CA ARG A 450 -18.49 -44.29 -30.16
C ARG A 450 -18.24 -43.65 -31.52
N ILE A 451 -16.97 -43.60 -31.92
CA ILE A 451 -16.55 -43.04 -33.20
C ILE A 451 -15.79 -44.13 -33.93
N ASP A 452 -16.17 -44.32 -35.20
CA ASP A 452 -15.47 -45.20 -36.12
C ASP A 452 -14.92 -44.31 -37.27
N GLY A 453 -13.61 -44.44 -37.57
CA GLY A 453 -12.95 -43.71 -38.68
C GLY A 453 -12.69 -44.64 -39.87
N ASP A 454 -13.05 -44.21 -41.05
CA ASP A 454 -12.74 -44.89 -42.29
C ASP A 454 -12.07 -43.90 -43.28
N PRO A 455 -10.72 -43.90 -43.34
CA PRO A 455 -9.97 -43.03 -44.25
C PRO A 455 -10.25 -43.28 -45.74
N SER A 456 -10.89 -44.42 -46.09
CA SER A 456 -11.20 -44.80 -47.46
C SER A 456 -12.60 -44.34 -47.90
N ALA A 457 -13.42 -43.82 -46.96
CA ALA A 457 -14.75 -43.31 -47.24
C ALA A 457 -14.68 -42.03 -48.11
N GLY A 458 -15.76 -41.73 -48.83
CA GLY A 458 -15.83 -40.50 -49.61
C GLY A 458 -15.89 -39.23 -48.77
N GLU A 459 -15.68 -38.09 -49.37
CA GLU A 459 -15.72 -36.76 -48.75
C GLU A 459 -17.02 -36.59 -47.94
N GLY A 460 -16.94 -36.05 -46.74
CA GLY A 460 -18.04 -35.91 -45.78
C GLY A 460 -18.38 -37.17 -44.98
N GLN A 461 -17.64 -38.28 -45.14
CA GLN A 461 -17.96 -39.59 -44.53
C GLN A 461 -16.81 -40.29 -43.78
N HIS A 462 -15.67 -39.63 -43.64
CA HIS A 462 -14.47 -40.24 -43.02
C HIS A 462 -14.66 -40.66 -41.57
N PHE A 463 -15.58 -40.05 -40.85
CA PHE A 463 -15.96 -40.40 -39.49
C PHE A 463 -17.46 -40.70 -39.40
N SER A 464 -17.79 -41.73 -38.68
CA SER A 464 -19.15 -42.01 -38.24
C SER A 464 -19.24 -42.03 -36.73
N ILE A 465 -20.30 -41.45 -36.19
CA ILE A 465 -20.55 -41.41 -34.75
C ILE A 465 -21.89 -42.08 -34.42
N GLU A 466 -21.88 -42.81 -33.30
CA GLU A 466 -23.08 -43.21 -32.56
C GLU A 466 -22.96 -42.61 -31.17
N ALA A 467 -23.87 -41.71 -30.77
CA ALA A 467 -23.87 -41.09 -29.47
C ALA A 467 -25.23 -41.37 -28.77
N GLU A 468 -25.14 -41.72 -27.49
CA GLU A 468 -26.31 -41.77 -26.59
C GLU A 468 -26.37 -40.39 -25.90
N LEU A 469 -27.44 -39.67 -26.19
CA LEU A 469 -27.74 -38.37 -25.60
C LEU A 469 -29.01 -38.47 -24.74
N GLU A 470 -29.07 -37.60 -23.72
CA GLU A 470 -30.30 -37.36 -22.95
C GLU A 470 -30.87 -36.00 -23.35
N PHE A 471 -32.14 -35.94 -23.71
CA PHE A 471 -32.88 -34.72 -24.01
C PHE A 471 -34.10 -34.63 -23.09
N ASN A 472 -34.14 -33.62 -22.23
CA ASN A 472 -35.21 -33.46 -21.21
C ASN A 472 -35.51 -34.72 -20.38
N GLY A 473 -34.48 -35.50 -20.03
CA GLY A 473 -34.61 -36.75 -19.27
C GLY A 473 -34.84 -38.02 -20.11
N GLU A 474 -35.13 -37.89 -21.43
CA GLU A 474 -35.29 -39.03 -22.34
C GLU A 474 -33.98 -39.36 -23.05
N ARG A 475 -33.59 -40.63 -23.04
CA ARG A 475 -32.40 -41.12 -23.75
C ARG A 475 -32.69 -41.40 -25.22
N ARG A 476 -31.77 -40.92 -26.09
CA ARG A 476 -31.86 -41.12 -27.53
C ARG A 476 -30.49 -41.52 -28.09
N ILE A 477 -30.47 -42.41 -29.05
CA ILE A 477 -29.28 -42.76 -29.81
C ILE A 477 -29.34 -41.98 -31.12
N VAL A 478 -28.32 -41.13 -31.33
CA VAL A 478 -28.18 -40.32 -32.54
C VAL A 478 -26.98 -40.81 -33.36
N ARG A 479 -27.04 -40.69 -34.68
CA ARG A 479 -25.97 -41.11 -35.60
C ARG A 479 -25.73 -40.05 -36.66
N GLY A 480 -24.45 -39.83 -36.96
CA GLY A 480 -24.02 -38.85 -37.95
C GLY A 480 -22.74 -39.28 -38.64
N LYS A 481 -22.46 -38.63 -39.77
CA LYS A 481 -21.20 -38.78 -40.52
C LYS A 481 -20.63 -37.42 -40.85
N GLY A 482 -19.30 -37.34 -40.96
CA GLY A 482 -18.61 -36.10 -41.29
C GLY A 482 -17.11 -36.32 -41.57
N ASP A 483 -16.42 -35.26 -41.97
CA ASP A 483 -14.98 -35.30 -42.26
C ASP A 483 -14.10 -35.28 -40.99
N GLY A 484 -14.69 -35.03 -39.82
CA GLY A 484 -14.08 -35.08 -38.51
C GLY A 484 -15.08 -35.44 -37.42
N ALA A 485 -14.58 -35.72 -36.19
CA ALA A 485 -15.42 -36.13 -35.09
C ALA A 485 -16.49 -35.08 -34.73
N ILE A 486 -16.12 -33.81 -34.69
CA ILE A 486 -17.04 -32.70 -34.39
C ILE A 486 -18.11 -32.55 -35.49
N SER A 487 -17.72 -32.60 -36.78
CA SER A 487 -18.68 -32.48 -37.88
C SER A 487 -19.65 -33.66 -37.92
N ALA A 488 -19.17 -34.89 -37.64
CA ALA A 488 -20.02 -36.06 -37.52
C ALA A 488 -21.00 -35.95 -36.33
N PHE A 489 -20.56 -35.39 -35.21
CA PHE A 489 -21.41 -35.16 -34.04
C PHE A 489 -22.48 -34.10 -34.32
N VAL A 490 -22.10 -32.97 -34.92
CA VAL A 490 -23.05 -31.90 -35.31
C VAL A 490 -24.09 -32.43 -36.30
N ALA A 491 -23.68 -33.26 -37.29
CA ALA A 491 -24.61 -33.91 -38.22
C ALA A 491 -25.54 -34.92 -37.53
N ALA A 492 -25.18 -35.43 -36.35
CA ALA A 492 -26.04 -36.35 -35.57
C ALA A 492 -27.09 -35.62 -34.74
N LEU A 493 -26.91 -34.29 -34.50
CA LEU A 493 -27.86 -33.49 -33.74
C LEU A 493 -29.02 -33.05 -34.65
N ASP A 494 -30.23 -33.19 -34.17
CA ASP A 494 -31.44 -32.70 -34.85
C ASP A 494 -31.63 -31.19 -34.53
N VAL A 495 -30.56 -30.41 -34.73
CA VAL A 495 -30.51 -28.96 -34.48
C VAL A 495 -29.64 -28.33 -35.57
N PRO A 496 -30.05 -27.24 -36.20
CA PRO A 496 -29.29 -26.59 -37.25
C PRO A 496 -28.07 -25.84 -36.70
N VAL A 497 -27.00 -26.56 -36.41
CA VAL A 497 -25.76 -26.04 -35.82
C VAL A 497 -24.72 -25.78 -36.87
N ARG A 498 -24.09 -24.60 -36.84
CA ARG A 498 -22.91 -24.25 -37.64
C ARG A 498 -21.75 -23.86 -36.73
N ILE A 499 -20.64 -24.61 -36.81
CA ILE A 499 -19.38 -24.27 -36.10
C ILE A 499 -18.73 -23.06 -36.81
N MET A 500 -18.38 -22.05 -36.03
CA MET A 500 -17.75 -20.81 -36.47
C MET A 500 -16.27 -20.78 -36.15
N ASP A 501 -15.89 -21.28 -34.98
CA ASP A 501 -14.49 -21.35 -34.51
C ASP A 501 -14.33 -22.47 -33.48
N TYR A 502 -13.09 -22.96 -33.35
CA TYR A 502 -12.75 -24.05 -32.45
C TYR A 502 -11.33 -23.90 -31.90
N HIS A 503 -11.18 -24.02 -30.58
CA HIS A 503 -9.91 -24.00 -29.89
C HIS A 503 -9.86 -25.07 -28.81
N GLU A 504 -8.66 -25.58 -28.55
CA GLU A 504 -8.42 -26.54 -27.48
C GLU A 504 -7.02 -26.37 -26.89
N HIS A 505 -6.86 -26.76 -25.63
CA HIS A 505 -5.54 -26.89 -24.98
C HIS A 505 -5.61 -27.86 -23.82
N ALA A 506 -4.42 -28.28 -23.35
CA ALA A 506 -4.26 -29.15 -22.21
C ALA A 506 -4.29 -28.35 -20.88
N ILE A 507 -4.99 -28.82 -19.87
CA ILE A 507 -4.99 -28.28 -18.50
C ILE A 507 -4.17 -29.24 -17.61
N GLY A 508 -3.09 -28.72 -17.00
CA GLY A 508 -2.18 -29.48 -16.15
C GLY A 508 -1.09 -30.23 -16.92
N THR A 509 -0.34 -31.05 -16.24
CA THR A 509 0.82 -31.80 -16.77
C THR A 509 0.77 -33.28 -16.37
N GLY A 510 1.41 -34.15 -17.16
CA GLY A 510 1.51 -35.58 -16.89
C GLY A 510 0.23 -36.37 -17.20
N THR A 511 0.08 -37.54 -16.59
CA THR A 511 -1.02 -38.50 -16.87
C THR A 511 -2.39 -38.06 -16.36
N GLY A 512 -2.47 -36.99 -15.55
CA GLY A 512 -3.69 -36.40 -15.04
C GLY A 512 -4.23 -35.24 -15.87
N THR A 513 -3.60 -34.93 -16.99
CA THR A 513 -3.98 -33.84 -17.90
C THR A 513 -5.42 -33.98 -18.38
N ARG A 514 -6.15 -32.86 -18.41
CA ARG A 514 -7.48 -32.75 -19.01
C ARG A 514 -7.38 -31.86 -20.26
N ALA A 515 -8.30 -32.02 -21.17
CA ALA A 515 -8.47 -31.13 -22.32
C ALA A 515 -9.57 -30.13 -22.04
N ALA A 516 -9.34 -28.85 -22.33
CA ALA A 516 -10.37 -27.83 -22.45
C ALA A 516 -10.65 -27.58 -23.93
N SER A 517 -11.91 -27.61 -24.32
CA SER A 517 -12.39 -27.33 -25.66
C SER A 517 -13.36 -26.15 -25.63
N TYR A 518 -13.17 -25.23 -26.56
CA TYR A 518 -13.98 -24.01 -26.74
C TYR A 518 -14.54 -24.01 -28.15
N VAL A 519 -15.84 -23.99 -28.27
CA VAL A 519 -16.53 -24.02 -29.57
C VAL A 519 -17.41 -22.77 -29.72
N GLU A 520 -17.11 -21.96 -30.73
CA GLU A 520 -18.03 -20.89 -31.16
C GLU A 520 -18.97 -21.45 -32.22
N LEU A 521 -20.25 -21.40 -31.96
CA LEU A 521 -21.24 -21.89 -32.94
C LEU A 521 -22.44 -20.95 -33.06
N ARG A 522 -23.21 -21.19 -34.13
CA ARG A 522 -24.51 -20.56 -34.41
C ARG A 522 -25.57 -21.65 -34.51
N VAL A 523 -26.73 -21.41 -33.93
CA VAL A 523 -27.92 -22.26 -34.05
C VAL A 523 -28.94 -21.52 -34.95
N GLY A 524 -29.27 -22.06 -36.07
CA GLY A 524 -30.16 -21.40 -37.05
C GLY A 524 -29.58 -20.05 -37.51
N GLU A 525 -30.42 -19.01 -37.53
CA GLU A 525 -30.05 -17.63 -37.84
C GLU A 525 -29.70 -16.79 -36.62
N SER A 526 -29.58 -17.41 -35.44
CA SER A 526 -29.30 -16.72 -34.19
C SER A 526 -27.89 -16.12 -34.12
N ALA A 527 -27.61 -15.32 -33.10
CA ALA A 527 -26.26 -14.82 -32.83
C ALA A 527 -25.30 -15.97 -32.48
N THR A 528 -24.02 -15.78 -32.75
CA THR A 528 -22.98 -16.73 -32.33
C THR A 528 -22.78 -16.72 -30.80
N GLY A 529 -22.49 -17.88 -30.25
CA GLY A 529 -22.18 -18.05 -28.83
C GLY A 529 -21.17 -19.15 -28.59
N PHE A 530 -20.48 -19.07 -27.45
CA PHE A 530 -19.50 -20.08 -27.04
C PHE A 530 -20.11 -21.16 -26.15
N GLY A 531 -19.56 -22.37 -26.31
CA GLY A 531 -19.66 -23.44 -25.32
C GLY A 531 -18.28 -23.94 -24.93
N VAL A 532 -18.20 -24.49 -23.72
CA VAL A 532 -16.95 -25.01 -23.18
C VAL A 532 -17.18 -26.43 -22.65
N GLY A 533 -16.22 -27.31 -22.89
CA GLY A 533 -16.17 -28.65 -22.35
C GLY A 533 -14.78 -28.97 -21.80
N ILE A 534 -14.76 -29.71 -20.69
CA ILE A 534 -13.51 -30.14 -20.04
C ILE A 534 -13.61 -31.62 -19.71
N ASP A 535 -12.73 -32.43 -20.30
CA ASP A 535 -12.68 -33.87 -20.07
C ASP A 535 -11.24 -34.39 -20.18
N ARG A 536 -11.00 -35.64 -19.76
CA ARG A 536 -9.72 -36.33 -19.99
C ARG A 536 -9.55 -36.73 -21.46
N ASP A 537 -10.65 -36.98 -22.13
CA ASP A 537 -10.70 -37.24 -23.56
C ASP A 537 -11.08 -35.99 -24.32
N ILE A 538 -10.22 -35.57 -25.25
CA ILE A 538 -10.38 -34.32 -26.01
C ILE A 538 -11.65 -34.34 -26.88
N VAL A 539 -12.05 -35.49 -27.41
CA VAL A 539 -13.24 -35.62 -28.23
C VAL A 539 -14.49 -35.47 -27.38
N THR A 540 -14.49 -36.07 -26.19
CA THR A 540 -15.57 -35.89 -25.20
C THR A 540 -15.68 -34.42 -24.79
N ALA A 541 -14.55 -33.75 -24.52
CA ALA A 541 -14.52 -32.31 -24.19
C ALA A 541 -15.13 -31.48 -25.32
N SER A 542 -14.82 -31.82 -26.59
CA SER A 542 -15.35 -31.11 -27.75
C SER A 542 -16.87 -31.28 -27.92
N PHE A 543 -17.38 -32.49 -27.69
CA PHE A 543 -18.84 -32.74 -27.75
C PHE A 543 -19.57 -32.04 -26.61
N GLN A 544 -18.99 -32.05 -25.41
CA GLN A 544 -19.53 -31.28 -24.29
C GLN A 544 -19.56 -29.79 -24.60
N ALA A 545 -18.53 -29.23 -25.26
CA ALA A 545 -18.49 -27.84 -25.67
C ALA A 545 -19.61 -27.50 -26.69
N VAL A 546 -19.85 -28.37 -27.68
CA VAL A 546 -20.95 -28.20 -28.63
C VAL A 546 -22.30 -28.20 -27.90
N LEU A 547 -22.55 -29.19 -27.05
CA LEU A 547 -23.81 -29.26 -26.28
C LEU A 547 -23.97 -28.09 -25.30
N SER A 548 -22.90 -27.64 -24.66
CA SER A 548 -22.93 -26.45 -23.81
C SER A 548 -23.42 -25.22 -24.59
N ALA A 549 -22.89 -24.96 -25.79
CA ALA A 549 -23.31 -23.84 -26.58
C ALA A 549 -24.77 -23.97 -27.08
N VAL A 550 -25.20 -25.17 -27.51
CA VAL A 550 -26.57 -25.44 -27.90
C VAL A 550 -27.54 -25.23 -26.75
N ASN A 551 -27.21 -25.76 -25.56
CA ASN A 551 -28.04 -25.61 -24.37
C ASN A 551 -28.17 -24.14 -23.95
N ARG A 552 -27.08 -23.38 -23.98
CA ARG A 552 -27.11 -21.94 -23.70
C ARG A 552 -28.03 -21.18 -24.67
N HIS A 553 -28.00 -21.54 -25.95
CA HIS A 553 -28.90 -20.96 -26.95
C HIS A 553 -30.36 -21.25 -26.64
N ILE A 554 -30.68 -22.50 -26.35
CA ILE A 554 -32.05 -22.91 -26.02
C ILE A 554 -32.52 -22.21 -24.74
N ASN A 555 -31.70 -22.21 -23.69
CA ASN A 555 -32.04 -21.62 -22.39
C ASN A 555 -32.16 -20.09 -22.44
N SER A 556 -31.51 -19.41 -23.41
CA SER A 556 -31.66 -17.97 -23.62
C SER A 556 -32.95 -17.55 -24.34
N GLY A 557 -33.80 -18.49 -24.72
CA GLY A 557 -35.05 -18.24 -25.44
C GLY A 557 -34.89 -17.86 -26.92
N ALA A 558 -33.67 -17.90 -27.46
CA ALA A 558 -33.40 -17.51 -28.85
C ALA A 558 -33.96 -18.50 -29.89
N VAL A 559 -34.17 -19.76 -29.48
CA VAL A 559 -34.68 -20.83 -30.37
C VAL A 559 -36.21 -20.87 -30.37
N THR A 560 -36.88 -20.52 -29.28
CA THR A 560 -38.37 -20.53 -29.20
C THR A 560 -39.01 -19.50 -30.11
N ALA A 561 -38.37 -18.34 -30.32
CA ALA A 561 -38.89 -17.29 -31.21
C ALA A 561 -38.81 -17.67 -32.71
N GLU A 562 -37.86 -18.51 -33.14
CA GLU A 562 -37.72 -18.95 -34.52
C GLU A 562 -38.61 -20.16 -34.85
N GLN A 563 -38.84 -21.06 -33.87
CA GLN A 563 -39.77 -22.17 -34.06
C GLN A 563 -41.23 -21.71 -34.13
N GLU A 564 -41.62 -20.74 -33.30
CA GLU A 564 -42.95 -20.12 -33.36
C GLU A 564 -43.16 -19.31 -34.67
N ALA A 565 -42.08 -18.68 -35.21
CA ALA A 565 -42.17 -18.00 -36.49
C ALA A 565 -42.21 -18.95 -37.70
N ALA A 566 -41.61 -20.15 -37.61
CA ALA A 566 -41.64 -21.19 -38.65
C ALA A 566 -42.93 -22.02 -38.67
N GLU A 567 -43.62 -22.14 -37.52
CA GLU A 567 -44.95 -22.79 -37.42
C GLU A 567 -46.10 -21.82 -37.76
N ALA A 568 -45.81 -20.51 -37.90
CA ALA A 568 -46.79 -19.47 -38.25
C ALA A 568 -46.83 -19.14 -39.75
N VAL A 569 -46.03 -19.82 -40.58
CA VAL A 569 -46.02 -19.73 -42.07
C VAL A 569 -46.51 -21.05 -42.66
#